data_37f815e99b490bc231a0ef37ec1cc98d
#
_entry.id   37f815e99b490bc231a0ef37ec1cc98d
#
_cell.length_a   1.000
_cell.length_b   1.000
_cell.length_c   1.000
_cell.angle_alpha   90.00
_cell.angle_beta   90.00
_cell.angle_gamma   90.00
#
_symmetry.space_group_name_H-M   'P 1'
#
loop_
_entity.id
_entity.type
_entity.pdbx_description
1 polymer ?
#
loop_
_entity_poly.entity_id
_entity_poly.type
_entity_poly.pdbx_seq_one_letter_code
_entity_poly.pdbx_strand_id
1 'polypeptide(L)'
;MQNSTLYPTVYVLGNGQLGRMLRYAGAPLDIHVQPLEFNAPVFDLPKDAIITAEIERWEKTPLTELLGHHKNFVNQNVFGLLADRFTQKSLLDELNLSTSPWCLLKDKTQWPEVFKNIGEKVVVKRRTGGYDGHGQWIITNNNQRDITDDLFGE
;
A
#
# COMPACT_ATOMS: atom_id res chain seq x y z
N MET A 1 34.62 16.87 -8.42
CA MET A 1 34.94 15.55 -7.84
C MET A 1 33.62 14.83 -7.62
N GLN A 2 33.28 13.85 -8.46
CA GLN A 2 32.12 12.99 -8.21
C GLN A 2 32.48 12.10 -7.04
N ASN A 3 31.80 12.28 -5.91
CA ASN A 3 31.85 11.28 -4.84
C ASN A 3 31.22 10.00 -5.43
N SER A 4 32.05 9.05 -5.83
CA SER A 4 31.56 7.71 -6.16
C SER A 4 31.07 7.09 -4.84
N THR A 5 29.80 7.15 -4.59
CA THR A 5 29.19 6.35 -3.53
C THR A 5 29.44 4.88 -3.86
N LEU A 6 29.85 4.09 -2.86
CA LEU A 6 30.13 2.65 -3.01
C LEU A 6 28.90 1.86 -3.54
N TYR A 7 27.72 2.40 -3.31
CA TYR A 7 26.43 1.80 -3.66
C TYR A 7 25.62 2.71 -4.58
N PRO A 8 24.77 2.15 -5.45
CA PRO A 8 23.86 2.92 -6.27
C PRO A 8 22.85 3.69 -5.40
N THR A 9 22.38 4.84 -5.90
CA THR A 9 21.33 5.62 -5.22
C THR A 9 20.02 4.85 -5.19
N VAL A 10 19.37 4.83 -4.04
CA VAL A 10 18.02 4.29 -3.84
C VAL A 10 17.01 5.44 -3.93
N TYR A 11 16.17 5.43 -4.95
CA TYR A 11 15.05 6.36 -5.10
C TYR A 11 13.80 5.73 -4.50
N VAL A 12 13.11 6.48 -3.64
CA VAL A 12 11.90 6.02 -2.95
C VAL A 12 10.71 6.85 -3.42
N LEU A 13 9.74 6.22 -4.06
CA LEU A 13 8.45 6.86 -4.36
C LEU A 13 7.70 7.16 -3.06
N GLY A 14 7.45 8.43 -2.84
CA GLY A 14 6.91 8.98 -1.61
C GLY A 14 7.98 9.72 -0.80
N ASN A 15 7.62 10.92 -0.32
CA ASN A 15 8.46 11.76 0.53
C ASN A 15 7.78 12.05 1.88
N GLY A 16 6.97 11.11 2.32
CA GLY A 16 6.32 11.13 3.62
C GLY A 16 7.27 10.77 4.76
N GLN A 17 6.69 10.33 5.87
CA GLN A 17 7.45 9.97 7.06
C GLN A 17 8.38 8.78 6.80
N LEU A 18 7.87 7.73 6.15
CA LEU A 18 8.64 6.50 5.93
C LEU A 18 9.79 6.72 4.95
N GLY A 19 9.58 7.48 3.86
CA GLY A 19 10.63 7.85 2.93
C GLY A 19 11.78 8.60 3.62
N ARG A 20 11.45 9.55 4.51
CA ARG A 20 12.45 10.25 5.31
C ARG A 20 13.16 9.34 6.31
N MET A 21 12.45 8.40 6.94
CA MET A 21 13.05 7.41 7.84
C MET A 21 14.02 6.51 7.08
N LEU A 22 13.68 6.05 5.88
CA LEU A 22 14.58 5.27 5.02
C LEU A 22 15.86 6.06 4.69
N ARG A 23 15.74 7.35 4.38
CA ARG A 23 16.90 8.23 4.15
C ARG A 23 17.81 8.31 5.37
N TYR A 24 17.25 8.46 6.57
CA TYR A 24 18.04 8.50 7.80
C TYR A 24 18.69 7.16 8.12
N ALA A 25 17.99 6.05 7.85
CA ALA A 25 18.53 4.72 8.05
C ALA A 25 19.66 4.36 7.07
N GLY A 26 19.61 4.88 5.85
CA GLY A 26 20.65 4.66 4.83
C GLY A 26 21.96 5.42 5.12
N ALA A 27 21.88 6.62 5.71
CA ALA A 27 23.02 7.49 5.91
C ALA A 27 24.20 6.85 6.66
N PRO A 28 24.03 6.17 7.81
CA PRO A 28 25.12 5.51 8.53
C PRO A 28 25.70 4.28 7.81
N LEU A 29 25.04 3.83 6.73
CA LEU A 29 25.46 2.70 5.91
C LEU A 29 26.11 3.14 4.59
N ASP A 30 26.37 4.43 4.41
CA ASP A 30 26.82 5.05 3.16
C ASP A 30 25.90 4.78 1.96
N ILE A 31 24.62 4.50 2.21
CA ILE A 31 23.58 4.33 1.20
C ILE A 31 22.86 5.65 0.99
N HIS A 32 22.99 6.22 -0.22
CA HIS A 32 22.25 7.42 -0.58
C HIS A 32 20.80 7.07 -0.91
N VAL A 33 19.86 7.45 -0.04
CA VAL A 33 18.43 7.28 -0.22
C VAL A 33 17.79 8.63 -0.54
N GLN A 34 17.08 8.71 -1.66
CA GLN A 34 16.41 9.92 -2.14
C GLN A 34 14.89 9.69 -2.25
N PRO A 35 14.10 10.11 -1.25
CA PRO A 35 12.66 10.17 -1.37
C PRO A 35 12.22 11.20 -2.43
N LEU A 36 11.18 10.84 -3.19
CA LEU A 36 10.67 11.64 -4.30
C LEU A 36 9.18 11.90 -4.13
N GLU A 37 8.78 13.17 -4.32
CA GLU A 37 7.35 13.49 -4.49
C GLU A 37 6.84 12.87 -5.79
N PHE A 38 5.58 12.42 -5.83
CA PHE A 38 5.00 11.80 -7.03
C PHE A 38 4.95 12.72 -8.25
N ASN A 39 4.83 14.03 -8.01
CA ASN A 39 4.77 15.08 -9.02
C ASN A 39 6.11 15.82 -9.22
N ALA A 40 7.20 15.32 -8.65
CA ALA A 40 8.51 15.92 -8.89
C ALA A 40 8.87 15.88 -10.39
N PRO A 41 9.66 16.85 -10.87
CA PRO A 41 10.11 16.85 -12.25
C PRO A 41 10.84 15.57 -12.63
N VAL A 42 10.66 15.13 -13.87
CA VAL A 42 11.43 14.02 -14.46
C VAL A 42 12.90 14.42 -14.55
N PHE A 43 13.79 13.49 -14.30
CA PHE A 43 15.23 13.69 -14.37
C PHE A 43 15.91 12.52 -15.06
N ASP A 44 17.18 12.67 -15.40
CA ASP A 44 17.97 11.58 -15.98
C ASP A 44 18.29 10.54 -14.88
N LEU A 45 17.59 9.42 -14.96
CA LEU A 45 17.66 8.35 -13.95
C LEU A 45 18.87 7.44 -14.24
N PRO A 46 19.81 7.27 -13.30
CA PRO A 46 20.95 6.39 -13.48
C PRO A 46 20.53 4.94 -13.75
N LYS A 47 21.18 4.26 -14.68
CA LYS A 47 20.86 2.87 -15.08
C LYS A 47 21.02 1.85 -13.95
N ASP A 48 21.89 2.15 -12.99
CA ASP A 48 22.16 1.34 -11.81
C ASP A 48 21.32 1.74 -10.60
N ALA A 49 20.52 2.82 -10.69
CA ALA A 49 19.62 3.23 -9.63
C ALA A 49 18.74 2.06 -9.14
N ILE A 50 18.44 2.06 -7.86
CA ILE A 50 17.46 1.15 -7.25
C ILE A 50 16.21 1.95 -6.94
N ILE A 51 15.05 1.42 -7.31
CA ILE A 51 13.76 2.05 -7.08
C ILE A 51 12.95 1.23 -6.08
N THR A 52 12.27 1.90 -5.18
CA THR A 52 11.26 1.31 -4.29
C THR A 52 10.17 2.34 -3.99
N ALA A 53 9.18 1.99 -3.19
CA ALA A 53 8.14 2.91 -2.75
C ALA A 53 7.93 2.79 -1.24
N GLU A 54 7.50 3.87 -0.59
CA GLU A 54 7.11 3.86 0.83
C GLU A 54 5.64 3.53 1.05
N ILE A 55 4.83 3.60 -0.02
CA ILE A 55 3.41 3.28 -0.01
C ILE A 55 3.08 2.33 -1.16
N GLU A 56 1.99 1.59 -1.03
CA GLU A 56 1.58 0.57 -1.99
C GLU A 56 0.77 1.13 -3.18
N ARG A 57 0.38 2.40 -3.13
CA ARG A 57 -0.44 3.04 -4.18
C ARG A 57 0.01 4.48 -4.40
N TRP A 58 0.13 4.88 -5.66
CA TRP A 58 0.46 6.24 -6.08
C TRP A 58 -0.27 6.62 -7.36
N GLU A 59 -0.33 7.92 -7.63
CA GLU A 59 -0.90 8.48 -8.86
C GLU A 59 0.03 8.26 -10.06
N LYS A 60 -0.57 8.14 -11.24
CA LYS A 60 0.18 8.12 -12.50
C LYS A 60 0.64 9.53 -12.84
N THR A 61 1.93 9.74 -12.82
CA THR A 61 2.59 10.97 -13.23
C THR A 61 3.76 10.64 -14.17
N PRO A 62 4.31 11.60 -14.92
CA PRO A 62 5.48 11.34 -15.74
C PRO A 62 6.65 10.72 -14.98
N LEU A 63 6.86 11.15 -13.73
CA LEU A 63 7.90 10.57 -12.88
C LEU A 63 7.59 9.14 -12.46
N THR A 64 6.37 8.84 -11.98
CA THR A 64 6.01 7.49 -11.55
C THR A 64 6.00 6.50 -12.71
N GLU A 65 5.69 6.95 -13.93
CA GLU A 65 5.80 6.15 -15.13
C GLU A 65 7.28 5.87 -15.50
N LEU A 66 8.14 6.90 -15.46
CA LEU A 66 9.59 6.72 -15.67
C LEU A 66 10.15 5.69 -14.68
N LEU A 67 9.89 5.86 -13.40
CA LEU A 67 10.39 4.95 -12.36
C LEU A 67 9.80 3.54 -12.51
N GLY A 68 8.52 3.45 -12.88
CA GLY A 68 7.81 2.19 -13.11
C GLY A 68 8.37 1.33 -14.24
N HIS A 69 9.07 1.95 -15.21
CA HIS A 69 9.75 1.21 -16.29
C HIS A 69 11.20 0.85 -15.95
N HIS A 70 11.70 1.25 -14.77
CA HIS A 70 13.07 0.97 -14.41
C HIS A 70 13.26 -0.48 -13.99
N LYS A 71 14.23 -1.17 -14.60
CA LYS A 71 14.50 -2.61 -14.37
C LYS A 71 14.82 -3.00 -12.93
N ASN A 72 15.32 -2.04 -12.14
CA ASN A 72 15.68 -2.25 -10.73
C ASN A 72 14.61 -1.72 -9.78
N PHE A 73 13.35 -1.67 -10.19
CA PHE A 73 12.26 -1.36 -9.28
C PHE A 73 11.97 -2.61 -8.43
N VAL A 74 12.39 -2.57 -7.19
CA VAL A 74 12.28 -3.70 -6.25
C VAL A 74 10.82 -3.96 -5.90
N ASN A 75 10.38 -5.21 -6.06
CA ASN A 75 9.03 -5.67 -5.72
C ASN A 75 7.89 -4.90 -6.40
N GLN A 76 8.10 -4.30 -7.55
CA GLN A 76 7.11 -3.49 -8.26
C GLN A 76 5.77 -4.23 -8.45
N ASN A 77 5.81 -5.50 -8.78
CA ASN A 77 4.63 -6.35 -9.01
C ASN A 77 3.83 -6.64 -7.72
N VAL A 78 4.40 -6.40 -6.56
CA VAL A 78 3.74 -6.68 -5.26
C VAL A 78 2.89 -5.50 -4.79
N PHE A 79 3.30 -4.27 -5.09
CA PHE A 79 2.59 -3.07 -4.60
C PHE A 79 1.12 -3.04 -4.99
N GLY A 80 0.80 -3.32 -6.25
CA GLY A 80 -0.59 -3.36 -6.72
C GLY A 80 -1.45 -4.43 -6.03
N LEU A 81 -0.86 -5.57 -5.69
CA LEU A 81 -1.55 -6.65 -4.97
C LEU A 81 -1.84 -6.26 -3.52
N LEU A 82 -0.94 -5.51 -2.89
CA LEU A 82 -1.08 -5.08 -1.50
C LEU A 82 -1.96 -3.85 -1.34
N ALA A 83 -2.15 -3.07 -2.40
CA ALA A 83 -2.95 -1.84 -2.39
C ALA A 83 -4.45 -2.08 -2.17
N ASP A 84 -4.94 -3.27 -2.47
CA ASP A 84 -6.33 -3.69 -2.30
C ASP A 84 -6.43 -4.83 -1.26
N ARG A 85 -7.17 -4.61 -0.17
CA ARG A 85 -7.32 -5.60 0.91
C ARG A 85 -7.96 -6.91 0.44
N PHE A 86 -8.83 -6.86 -0.57
CA PHE A 86 -9.42 -8.09 -1.12
C PHE A 86 -8.37 -8.92 -1.83
N THR A 87 -7.58 -8.33 -2.73
CA THR A 87 -6.50 -9.04 -3.42
C THR A 87 -5.43 -9.52 -2.45
N GLN A 88 -5.08 -8.71 -1.44
CA GLN A 88 -4.15 -9.10 -0.38
C GLN A 88 -4.64 -10.32 0.39
N LYS A 89 -5.91 -10.31 0.84
CA LYS A 89 -6.50 -11.43 1.60
C LYS A 89 -6.63 -12.69 0.76
N SER A 90 -7.06 -12.55 -0.50
CA SER A 90 -7.13 -13.68 -1.44
C SER A 90 -5.76 -14.31 -1.68
N LEU A 91 -4.71 -13.48 -1.83
CA LEU A 91 -3.35 -13.97 -1.98
C LEU A 91 -2.86 -14.75 -0.72
N LEU A 92 -3.19 -14.26 0.48
CA LEU A 92 -2.86 -14.97 1.72
C LEU A 92 -3.52 -16.34 1.79
N ASP A 93 -4.80 -16.44 1.38
CA ASP A 93 -5.52 -17.71 1.31
C ASP A 93 -4.91 -18.66 0.27
N GLU A 94 -4.58 -18.16 -0.94
CA GLU A 94 -3.90 -18.94 -1.99
C GLU A 94 -2.55 -19.50 -1.53
N LEU A 95 -1.81 -18.70 -0.74
CA LEU A 95 -0.52 -19.09 -0.17
C LEU A 95 -0.65 -19.95 1.12
N ASN A 96 -1.88 -20.26 1.56
CA ASN A 96 -2.17 -20.96 2.82
C ASN A 96 -1.54 -20.27 4.04
N LEU A 97 -1.45 -18.93 4.04
CA LEU A 97 -0.96 -18.14 5.15
C LEU A 97 -2.12 -17.76 6.08
N SER A 98 -1.99 -18.12 7.34
CA SER A 98 -3.03 -17.84 8.34
C SER A 98 -3.26 -16.34 8.53
N THR A 99 -4.52 -15.92 8.49
CA THR A 99 -4.98 -14.57 8.77
C THR A 99 -6.30 -14.62 9.54
N SER A 100 -6.75 -13.46 10.07
CA SER A 100 -8.08 -13.38 10.68
C SER A 100 -9.16 -13.79 9.66
N PRO A 101 -10.23 -14.49 10.08
CA PRO A 101 -11.36 -14.79 9.20
C PRO A 101 -11.88 -13.54 8.51
N TRP A 102 -12.24 -13.66 7.26
CA TRP A 102 -12.68 -12.53 6.44
C TRP A 102 -13.67 -12.94 5.37
N CYS A 103 -14.43 -12.00 4.88
CA CYS A 103 -15.26 -12.15 3.68
C CYS A 103 -15.41 -10.81 2.96
N LEU A 104 -15.74 -10.86 1.68
CA LEU A 104 -16.08 -9.67 0.92
C LEU A 104 -17.54 -9.30 1.19
N LEU A 105 -17.76 -8.11 1.74
CA LEU A 105 -19.09 -7.54 1.95
C LEU A 105 -19.45 -6.66 0.73
N LYS A 106 -20.45 -7.08 -0.06
CA LYS A 106 -20.86 -6.39 -1.28
C LYS A 106 -22.07 -5.46 -1.04
N ASP A 107 -22.95 -5.88 -0.14
CA ASP A 107 -24.17 -5.14 0.19
C ASP A 107 -24.70 -5.50 1.58
N LYS A 108 -25.72 -4.75 2.03
CA LYS A 108 -26.30 -4.89 3.37
C LYS A 108 -27.05 -6.22 3.60
N THR A 109 -27.46 -6.91 2.55
CA THR A 109 -28.23 -8.19 2.71
C THR A 109 -27.35 -9.31 3.24
N GLN A 110 -26.03 -9.18 3.16
CA GLN A 110 -25.07 -10.19 3.57
C GLN A 110 -24.79 -10.19 5.09
N TRP A 111 -25.27 -9.21 5.87
CA TRP A 111 -24.99 -9.12 7.30
C TRP A 111 -25.29 -10.40 8.09
N PRO A 112 -26.45 -11.06 7.90
CA PRO A 112 -26.73 -12.30 8.65
C PRO A 112 -25.68 -13.39 8.42
N GLU A 113 -25.18 -13.50 7.19
CA GLU A 113 -24.14 -14.46 6.83
C GLU A 113 -22.78 -14.06 7.39
N VAL A 114 -22.43 -12.78 7.32
CA VAL A 114 -21.20 -12.25 7.92
C VAL A 114 -21.14 -12.55 9.42
N PHE A 115 -22.19 -12.22 10.17
CA PHE A 115 -22.21 -12.49 11.61
C PHE A 115 -22.19 -13.97 11.94
N LYS A 116 -22.81 -14.81 11.12
CA LYS A 116 -22.79 -16.27 11.29
C LYS A 116 -21.37 -16.85 11.10
N ASN A 117 -20.64 -16.37 10.07
CA ASN A 117 -19.38 -16.95 9.64
C ASN A 117 -18.15 -16.32 10.31
N ILE A 118 -18.22 -15.02 10.62
CA ILE A 118 -17.08 -14.25 11.15
C ILE A 118 -17.23 -14.02 12.66
N GLY A 119 -18.44 -13.67 13.13
CA GLY A 119 -18.74 -13.42 14.54
C GLY A 119 -19.65 -12.22 14.78
N GLU A 120 -20.15 -12.07 15.99
CA GLU A 120 -21.15 -11.04 16.36
C GLU A 120 -20.64 -9.60 16.30
N LYS A 121 -19.31 -9.42 16.32
CA LYS A 121 -18.64 -8.14 16.21
C LYS A 121 -17.54 -8.24 15.17
N VAL A 122 -17.66 -7.46 14.11
CA VAL A 122 -16.73 -7.48 12.98
C VAL A 122 -16.14 -6.11 12.73
N VAL A 123 -14.97 -6.09 12.10
CA VAL A 123 -14.34 -4.85 11.60
C VAL A 123 -14.48 -4.81 10.09
N VAL A 124 -15.31 -3.91 9.60
CA VAL A 124 -15.40 -3.63 8.16
C VAL A 124 -14.30 -2.67 7.78
N LYS A 125 -13.65 -2.94 6.66
CA LYS A 125 -12.55 -2.10 6.15
C LYS A 125 -12.78 -1.80 4.68
N ARG A 126 -12.51 -0.57 4.26
CA ARG A 126 -12.43 -0.24 2.83
C ARG A 126 -11.38 -1.12 2.16
N ARG A 127 -11.64 -1.48 0.90
CA ARG A 127 -10.66 -2.24 0.10
C ARG A 127 -9.39 -1.44 -0.13
N THR A 128 -9.52 -0.16 -0.45
CA THR A 128 -8.42 0.75 -0.77
C THR A 128 -8.47 2.02 0.08
N GLY A 129 -7.37 2.74 0.20
CA GLY A 129 -7.31 4.07 0.80
C GLY A 129 -7.49 4.12 2.33
N GLY A 130 -7.54 3.00 3.02
CA GLY A 130 -7.60 2.97 4.49
C GLY A 130 -6.20 3.03 5.12
N TYR A 131 -5.96 3.99 6.01
CA TYR A 131 -4.71 4.14 6.76
C TYR A 131 -4.99 4.66 8.18
N ASP A 132 -4.14 4.36 9.14
CA ASP A 132 -4.19 4.86 10.52
C ASP A 132 -5.58 4.84 11.19
N GLY A 133 -6.33 3.75 10.95
CA GLY A 133 -7.69 3.60 11.47
C GLY A 133 -8.78 4.25 10.62
N HIS A 134 -8.43 5.04 9.60
CA HIS A 134 -9.41 5.56 8.66
C HIS A 134 -9.93 4.47 7.71
N GLY A 135 -11.18 4.60 7.30
CA GLY A 135 -11.82 3.62 6.41
C GLY A 135 -12.05 2.26 7.06
N GLN A 136 -12.30 2.24 8.39
CA GLN A 136 -12.70 1.04 9.11
C GLN A 136 -13.80 1.35 10.13
N TRP A 137 -14.70 0.38 10.34
CA TRP A 137 -15.86 0.50 11.21
C TRP A 137 -16.04 -0.78 12.03
N ILE A 138 -16.39 -0.63 13.29
CA ILE A 138 -16.76 -1.74 14.14
C ILE A 138 -18.28 -1.92 14.03
N ILE A 139 -18.72 -3.07 13.56
CA ILE A 139 -20.11 -3.39 13.31
C ILE A 139 -20.56 -4.56 14.17
N THR A 140 -21.76 -4.43 14.71
CA THR A 140 -22.48 -5.45 15.47
C THR A 140 -23.91 -5.57 14.94
N ASN A 141 -24.64 -6.59 15.34
CA ASN A 141 -26.07 -6.73 15.00
C ASN A 141 -26.92 -5.50 15.39
N ASN A 142 -26.50 -4.74 16.39
CA ASN A 142 -27.26 -3.59 16.89
C ASN A 142 -27.06 -2.32 16.05
N ASN A 143 -25.87 -2.14 15.44
CA ASN A 143 -25.54 -0.90 14.71
C ASN A 143 -25.35 -1.11 13.19
N GLN A 144 -25.60 -2.30 12.66
CA GLN A 144 -25.45 -2.59 11.21
C GLN A 144 -26.34 -1.71 10.31
N ARG A 145 -27.44 -1.17 10.85
CA ARG A 145 -28.40 -0.33 10.12
C ARG A 145 -27.89 1.10 9.94
N ASP A 146 -26.95 1.54 10.76
CA ASP A 146 -26.41 2.91 10.75
C ASP A 146 -25.32 3.08 9.66
N ILE A 147 -24.97 1.98 8.98
CA ILE A 147 -24.01 2.02 7.89
C ILE A 147 -24.64 2.64 6.67
N THR A 148 -24.07 3.73 6.21
CA THR A 148 -24.48 4.42 4.98
C THR A 148 -24.09 3.63 3.74
N ASP A 149 -24.82 3.81 2.64
CA ASP A 149 -24.54 3.10 1.38
C ASP A 149 -23.22 3.49 0.75
N ASP A 150 -22.63 4.61 1.16
CA ASP A 150 -21.29 5.08 0.74
C ASP A 150 -20.17 4.07 1.04
N LEU A 151 -20.44 3.10 1.92
CA LEU A 151 -19.50 2.05 2.26
C LEU A 151 -19.40 0.97 1.18
N PHE A 152 -20.42 0.85 0.34
CA PHE A 152 -20.55 -0.19 -0.69
C PHE A 152 -20.27 0.34 -2.12
N GLY A 153 -19.95 1.62 -2.25
CA GLY A 153 -19.89 2.34 -3.53
C GLY A 153 -18.52 2.35 -4.24
N GLU A 154 -17.50 1.60 -3.78
CA GLU A 154 -16.19 1.55 -4.45
C GLU A 154 -15.72 0.10 -4.67
#